data_7a33660cc3cb146a4c91cc71b6b2667b
#
_entry.id   7a33660cc3cb146a4c91cc71b6b2667b
#
_cell.length_a   1.000
_cell.length_b   1.000
_cell.length_c   1.000
_cell.angle_alpha   90.00
_cell.angle_beta   90.00
_cell.angle_gamma   90.00
#
_symmetry.space_group_name_H-M   'P 1'
#
loop_
_entity.id
_entity.type
_entity.pdbx_description
1 polymer ?
#
loop_
_entity_poly.entity_id
_entity_poly.type
_entity_poly.pdbx_seq_one_letter_code
_entity_poly.pdbx_strand_id
1 'polypeptide(L)'
;MAEEATQMEETKEINPEEIMNFLKPKIGARFKMWLNICAHCGLCANTCHYYNASGKDPKMIPAYKVRFIKEILRKKGKVDREYLQKVYDTIYHECNMCRRCTLYCPFGIDIALLISLLRGLLLSQGMAPEGLLRAVENYQEFGNQMAVSKEDWVETIEWCEEEMAEELVGLKIPIDKKGAKIMYTVNAREPKFYPQDIMEVAKIFHVAGEDWTVPSESGWDDTNLAMFCGDVKTARMIVENTFKRAEELEVEKVAITE
;
A
#
# COMPACT_ATOMS: atom_id res chain seq x y z
N MET A 1 33.95 -7.10 -1.80
CA MET A 1 32.97 -7.03 -0.72
C MET A 1 31.56 -6.84 -1.30
N ALA A 2 31.22 -7.63 -2.31
CA ALA A 2 29.87 -7.69 -2.91
C ALA A 2 29.45 -9.16 -3.19
N GLU A 3 30.15 -10.13 -2.60
CA GLU A 3 29.97 -11.57 -2.86
C GLU A 3 29.42 -12.35 -1.65
N GLU A 4 29.09 -11.72 -0.53
CA GLU A 4 28.61 -12.41 0.68
C GLU A 4 27.11 -12.26 0.96
N ALA A 5 26.34 -11.66 0.07
CA ALA A 5 24.88 -11.48 0.24
C ALA A 5 24.03 -12.52 -0.52
N THR A 6 24.62 -13.61 -0.98
CA THR A 6 23.86 -14.72 -1.58
C THR A 6 23.88 -15.93 -0.64
N GLN A 7 23.52 -15.74 0.62
CA GLN A 7 23.05 -16.86 1.41
C GLN A 7 21.65 -17.22 0.88
N MET A 8 21.61 -18.32 0.16
CA MET A 8 20.39 -18.99 -0.27
C MET A 8 19.48 -19.17 0.95
N GLU A 9 18.44 -18.31 1.07
CA GLU A 9 17.29 -18.69 1.89
C GLU A 9 16.85 -20.07 1.45
N GLU A 10 16.87 -21.03 2.38
CA GLU A 10 16.31 -22.37 2.17
C GLU A 10 14.88 -22.16 1.61
N THR A 11 14.70 -22.46 0.33
CA THR A 11 13.44 -22.21 -0.35
C THR A 11 12.38 -23.08 0.30
N LYS A 12 11.52 -22.46 1.13
CA LYS A 12 10.39 -23.14 1.78
C LYS A 12 9.67 -24.01 0.76
N GLU A 13 9.51 -25.30 1.04
CA GLU A 13 8.77 -26.22 0.18
C GLU A 13 7.30 -25.79 0.10
N ILE A 14 6.73 -25.76 -1.09
CA ILE A 14 5.34 -25.34 -1.30
C ILE A 14 4.39 -26.38 -0.74
N ASN A 15 3.61 -25.98 0.27
CA ASN A 15 2.61 -26.84 0.91
C ASN A 15 1.20 -26.55 0.39
N PRO A 16 0.56 -27.50 -0.34
CA PRO A 16 -0.81 -27.33 -0.84
C PRO A 16 -1.85 -27.07 0.25
N GLU A 17 -1.66 -27.61 1.46
CA GLU A 17 -2.58 -27.39 2.56
C GLU A 17 -2.50 -25.97 3.08
N GLU A 18 -1.30 -25.39 3.21
CA GLU A 18 -1.12 -23.98 3.60
C GLU A 18 -1.79 -23.04 2.60
N ILE A 19 -1.62 -23.28 1.29
CA ILE A 19 -2.27 -22.52 0.22
C ILE A 19 -3.80 -22.57 0.39
N MET A 20 -4.35 -23.76 0.59
CA MET A 20 -5.81 -23.92 0.74
C MET A 20 -6.32 -23.34 2.05
N ASN A 21 -5.57 -23.45 3.16
CA ASN A 21 -5.91 -22.85 4.44
C ASN A 21 -5.90 -21.31 4.38
N PHE A 22 -5.01 -20.73 3.58
CA PHE A 22 -5.01 -19.29 3.31
C PHE A 22 -6.22 -18.86 2.47
N LEU A 23 -6.55 -19.59 1.39
CA LEU A 23 -7.57 -19.18 0.43
C LEU A 23 -9.01 -19.45 0.89
N LYS A 24 -9.29 -20.65 1.43
CA LYS A 24 -10.66 -21.09 1.74
C LYS A 24 -11.45 -20.11 2.62
N PRO A 25 -10.90 -19.56 3.72
CA PRO A 25 -11.65 -18.65 4.58
C PRO A 25 -11.97 -17.30 3.90
N LYS A 26 -11.13 -16.90 2.92
CA LYS A 26 -11.24 -15.61 2.23
C LYS A 26 -12.18 -15.66 1.02
N ILE A 27 -12.42 -16.85 0.44
CA ILE A 27 -13.28 -17.04 -0.73
C ILE A 27 -14.74 -17.31 -0.31
N GLY A 28 -15.42 -16.25 0.13
CA GLY A 28 -16.85 -16.27 0.40
C GLY A 28 -17.71 -16.20 -0.88
N ALA A 29 -19.03 -16.06 -0.73
CA ALA A 29 -19.99 -16.04 -1.82
C ALA A 29 -19.68 -14.97 -2.88
N ARG A 30 -19.31 -13.76 -2.43
CA ARG A 30 -18.97 -12.63 -3.32
C ARG A 30 -17.76 -12.96 -4.21
N PHE A 31 -16.68 -13.50 -3.65
CA PHE A 31 -15.50 -13.89 -4.42
C PHE A 31 -15.82 -14.99 -5.43
N LYS A 32 -16.61 -15.99 -5.04
CA LYS A 32 -17.06 -17.06 -5.95
C LYS A 32 -17.88 -16.48 -7.10
N MET A 33 -18.76 -15.53 -6.83
CA MET A 33 -19.53 -14.83 -7.85
C MET A 33 -18.58 -14.08 -8.80
N TRP A 34 -17.67 -13.26 -8.31
CA TRP A 34 -16.72 -12.48 -9.13
C TRP A 34 -15.84 -13.35 -10.02
N LEU A 35 -15.37 -14.49 -9.51
CA LEU A 35 -14.60 -15.43 -10.31
C LEU A 35 -15.39 -16.06 -11.45
N ASN A 36 -16.73 -16.07 -11.40
CA ASN A 36 -17.58 -16.77 -12.38
C ASN A 36 -18.38 -15.85 -13.29
N ILE A 37 -18.64 -14.58 -12.90
CA ILE A 37 -19.54 -13.67 -13.63
C ILE A 37 -18.82 -12.94 -14.79
N CYS A 38 -17.49 -13.06 -14.91
CA CYS A 38 -16.73 -12.34 -15.93
C CYS A 38 -17.16 -12.76 -17.35
N ALA A 39 -17.75 -11.84 -18.11
CA ALA A 39 -18.21 -12.05 -19.48
C ALA A 39 -17.12 -11.79 -20.54
N HIS A 40 -15.87 -11.56 -20.13
CA HIS A 40 -14.73 -11.30 -21.03
C HIS A 40 -14.96 -10.11 -22.01
N CYS A 41 -15.69 -9.09 -21.59
CA CYS A 41 -16.05 -7.93 -22.43
C CYS A 41 -14.87 -7.02 -22.81
N GLY A 42 -13.70 -7.16 -22.17
CA GLY A 42 -12.47 -6.42 -22.49
C GLY A 42 -12.35 -5.01 -21.90
N LEU A 43 -13.38 -4.44 -21.25
CA LEU A 43 -13.32 -3.07 -20.72
C LEU A 43 -12.18 -2.88 -19.71
N CYS A 44 -11.91 -3.85 -18.85
CA CYS A 44 -10.79 -3.80 -17.93
C CYS A 44 -9.42 -3.77 -18.65
N ALA A 45 -9.31 -4.36 -19.83
CA ALA A 45 -8.10 -4.33 -20.65
C ALA A 45 -7.88 -2.92 -21.22
N ASN A 46 -8.92 -2.31 -21.81
CA ASN A 46 -8.83 -1.00 -22.44
C ASN A 46 -8.40 0.11 -21.46
N THR A 47 -8.71 -0.05 -20.17
CA THR A 47 -8.35 0.92 -19.13
C THR A 47 -7.01 0.62 -18.44
N CYS A 48 -6.43 -0.56 -18.69
CA CYS A 48 -5.16 -0.97 -18.08
C CYS A 48 -3.97 -0.41 -18.82
N HIS A 49 -3.16 0.42 -18.13
CA HIS A 49 -1.96 0.98 -18.74
C HIS A 49 -0.89 -0.08 -19.06
N TYR A 50 -0.75 -1.14 -18.24
CA TYR A 50 0.13 -2.27 -18.57
C TYR A 50 -0.27 -2.96 -19.88
N TYR A 51 -1.56 -3.23 -20.07
CA TYR A 51 -2.06 -3.81 -21.32
C TYR A 51 -1.79 -2.90 -22.52
N ASN A 52 -2.06 -1.60 -22.37
CA ASN A 52 -1.85 -0.64 -23.47
C ASN A 52 -0.36 -0.45 -23.79
N ALA A 53 0.51 -0.40 -22.78
CA ALA A 53 1.95 -0.24 -22.96
C ALA A 53 2.65 -1.49 -23.53
N SER A 54 2.10 -2.69 -23.28
CA SER A 54 2.67 -3.97 -23.76
C SER A 54 2.34 -4.30 -25.22
N GLY A 55 1.78 -3.37 -25.98
CA GLY A 55 1.28 -3.68 -27.33
C GLY A 55 0.04 -4.58 -27.32
N LYS A 56 -0.76 -4.50 -26.27
CA LYS A 56 -2.00 -5.28 -26.05
C LYS A 56 -1.77 -6.79 -25.86
N ASP A 57 -0.71 -7.15 -25.15
CA ASP A 57 -0.46 -8.55 -24.78
C ASP A 57 -1.64 -9.09 -23.95
N PRO A 58 -2.31 -10.18 -24.40
CA PRO A 58 -3.42 -10.79 -23.66
C PRO A 58 -3.10 -11.21 -22.22
N LYS A 59 -1.83 -11.48 -21.89
CA LYS A 59 -1.40 -11.82 -20.53
C LYS A 59 -1.51 -10.63 -19.58
N MET A 60 -1.46 -9.41 -20.10
CA MET A 60 -1.60 -8.18 -19.32
C MET A 60 -3.05 -7.82 -18.98
N ILE A 61 -4.03 -8.52 -19.54
CA ILE A 61 -5.45 -8.27 -19.27
C ILE A 61 -5.75 -8.52 -17.78
N PRO A 62 -6.34 -7.57 -17.04
CA PRO A 62 -6.63 -7.75 -15.61
C PRO A 62 -7.48 -8.98 -15.30
N ALA A 63 -8.49 -9.27 -16.12
CA ALA A 63 -9.31 -10.49 -15.99
C ALA A 63 -8.49 -11.78 -16.18
N TYR A 64 -7.43 -11.75 -17.01
CA TYR A 64 -6.51 -12.86 -17.16
C TYR A 64 -5.70 -13.10 -15.89
N LYS A 65 -5.20 -12.04 -15.26
CA LYS A 65 -4.36 -12.13 -14.07
C LYS A 65 -5.08 -12.79 -12.88
N VAL A 66 -6.36 -12.52 -12.70
CA VAL A 66 -7.14 -13.11 -11.59
C VAL A 66 -7.54 -14.57 -11.80
N ARG A 67 -7.38 -15.12 -13.01
CA ARG A 67 -7.68 -16.53 -13.29
C ARG A 67 -6.81 -17.50 -12.49
N PHE A 68 -5.61 -17.06 -12.04
CA PHE A 68 -4.72 -17.89 -11.22
C PHE A 68 -5.43 -18.39 -9.96
N ILE A 69 -6.33 -17.60 -9.37
CA ILE A 69 -7.12 -18.04 -8.22
C ILE A 69 -7.96 -19.28 -8.56
N LYS A 70 -8.67 -19.26 -9.72
CA LYS A 70 -9.46 -20.41 -10.16
C LYS A 70 -8.61 -21.65 -10.41
N GLU A 71 -7.43 -21.46 -11.01
CA GLU A 71 -6.52 -22.55 -11.31
C GLU A 71 -5.97 -23.19 -10.03
N ILE A 72 -5.55 -22.39 -9.05
CA ILE A 72 -5.08 -22.87 -7.74
C ILE A 72 -6.19 -23.62 -7.01
N LEU A 73 -7.41 -23.09 -6.99
CA LEU A 73 -8.56 -23.74 -6.37
C LEU A 73 -8.90 -25.08 -7.04
N ARG A 74 -8.92 -25.13 -8.38
CA ARG A 74 -9.17 -26.34 -9.15
C ARG A 74 -8.13 -27.42 -8.85
N LYS A 75 -6.86 -27.02 -8.75
CA LYS A 75 -5.74 -27.92 -8.39
C LYS A 75 -5.68 -28.24 -6.90
N LYS A 76 -6.60 -27.70 -6.07
CA LYS A 76 -6.60 -27.87 -4.60
C LYS A 76 -5.28 -27.50 -3.96
N GLY A 77 -4.66 -26.40 -4.42
CA GLY A 77 -3.37 -25.90 -3.93
C GLY A 77 -2.15 -26.68 -4.45
N LYS A 78 -2.31 -27.73 -5.23
CA LYS A 78 -1.21 -28.53 -5.81
C LYS A 78 -0.58 -27.78 -6.96
N VAL A 79 0.28 -26.82 -6.64
CA VAL A 79 1.10 -26.02 -7.56
C VAL A 79 2.55 -26.05 -7.09
N ASP A 80 3.48 -25.94 -8.02
CA ASP A 80 4.90 -25.86 -7.74
C ASP A 80 5.39 -24.41 -7.62
N ARG A 81 6.64 -24.25 -7.24
CA ARG A 81 7.27 -22.93 -7.07
C ARG A 81 7.38 -22.18 -8.40
N GLU A 82 7.62 -22.87 -9.50
CA GLU A 82 7.69 -22.27 -10.84
C GLU A 82 6.34 -21.63 -11.21
N TYR A 83 5.24 -22.33 -10.94
CA TYR A 83 3.91 -21.77 -11.15
C TYR A 83 3.65 -20.53 -10.26
N LEU A 84 4.03 -20.58 -8.98
CA LEU A 84 3.89 -19.43 -8.09
C LEU A 84 4.81 -18.28 -8.51
N GLN A 85 6.01 -18.56 -9.03
CA GLN A 85 6.88 -17.53 -9.59
C GLN A 85 6.22 -16.82 -10.78
N LYS A 86 5.58 -17.56 -11.67
CA LYS A 86 4.79 -16.96 -12.76
C LYS A 86 3.64 -16.08 -12.25
N VAL A 87 2.97 -16.51 -11.18
CA VAL A 87 1.95 -15.67 -10.52
C VAL A 87 2.59 -14.41 -9.97
N TYR A 88 3.71 -14.54 -9.25
CA TYR A 88 4.47 -13.43 -8.68
C TYR A 88 4.84 -12.38 -9.75
N ASP A 89 5.48 -12.79 -10.83
CA ASP A 89 5.88 -11.90 -11.92
C ASP A 89 4.67 -11.14 -12.48
N THR A 90 3.56 -11.86 -12.70
CA THR A 90 2.33 -11.26 -13.24
C THR A 90 1.68 -10.25 -12.30
N ILE A 91 1.66 -10.49 -10.98
CA ILE A 91 0.86 -9.65 -10.07
C ILE A 91 1.68 -8.58 -9.34
N TYR A 92 2.99 -8.74 -9.22
CA TYR A 92 3.85 -7.70 -8.65
C TYR A 92 4.47 -6.81 -9.74
N HIS A 93 5.01 -7.39 -10.82
CA HIS A 93 5.70 -6.60 -11.83
C HIS A 93 4.75 -5.99 -12.87
N GLU A 94 3.62 -6.64 -13.15
CA GLU A 94 2.68 -6.22 -14.20
C GLU A 94 1.39 -5.61 -13.65
N CYS A 95 1.34 -5.24 -12.35
CA CYS A 95 0.16 -4.63 -11.74
C CYS A 95 0.55 -3.76 -10.54
N ASN A 96 0.20 -2.48 -10.57
CA ASN A 96 0.37 -1.56 -9.45
C ASN A 96 -0.91 -1.34 -8.63
N MET A 97 -1.94 -2.18 -8.81
CA MET A 97 -3.21 -2.13 -8.06
C MET A 97 -3.97 -0.80 -8.15
N CYS A 98 -3.83 -0.03 -9.23
CA CYS A 98 -4.46 1.28 -9.43
C CYS A 98 -6.00 1.28 -9.49
N ARG A 99 -6.67 0.13 -9.42
CA ARG A 99 -8.13 -0.07 -9.41
C ARG A 99 -8.90 0.35 -10.66
N ARG A 100 -8.26 0.87 -11.70
CA ARG A 100 -8.97 1.23 -12.95
C ARG A 100 -9.83 0.08 -13.48
N CYS A 101 -9.29 -1.15 -13.52
CA CYS A 101 -10.02 -2.33 -13.96
C CYS A 101 -11.26 -2.65 -13.10
N THR A 102 -11.24 -2.31 -11.80
CA THR A 102 -12.38 -2.44 -10.89
C THR A 102 -13.45 -1.39 -11.21
N LEU A 103 -13.05 -0.12 -11.39
CA LEU A 103 -13.95 0.99 -11.66
C LEU A 103 -14.73 0.83 -12.97
N TYR A 104 -14.07 0.30 -14.00
CA TYR A 104 -14.68 0.12 -15.33
C TYR A 104 -15.33 -1.25 -15.53
N CYS A 105 -15.38 -2.11 -14.52
CA CYS A 105 -16.04 -3.40 -14.64
C CYS A 105 -17.57 -3.27 -14.56
N PRO A 106 -18.34 -3.55 -15.64
CA PRO A 106 -19.79 -3.42 -15.64
C PRO A 106 -20.49 -4.45 -14.76
N PHE A 107 -19.76 -5.50 -14.34
CA PHE A 107 -20.24 -6.55 -13.44
C PHE A 107 -19.87 -6.31 -11.97
N GLY A 108 -19.26 -5.17 -11.65
CA GLY A 108 -18.84 -4.85 -10.28
C GLY A 108 -17.80 -5.80 -9.70
N ILE A 109 -16.95 -6.43 -10.54
CA ILE A 109 -15.87 -7.29 -10.07
C ILE A 109 -14.74 -6.44 -9.50
N ASP A 110 -14.43 -6.60 -8.22
CA ASP A 110 -13.25 -5.96 -7.64
C ASP A 110 -11.98 -6.77 -7.99
N ILE A 111 -11.45 -6.48 -9.18
CA ILE A 111 -10.26 -7.14 -9.71
C ILE A 111 -9.04 -6.81 -8.84
N ALA A 112 -8.92 -5.59 -8.34
CA ALA A 112 -7.81 -5.19 -7.48
C ALA A 112 -7.80 -5.97 -6.17
N LEU A 113 -8.97 -6.21 -5.56
CA LEU A 113 -9.07 -7.04 -4.36
C LEU A 113 -8.70 -8.51 -4.64
N LEU A 114 -9.03 -9.04 -5.81
CA LEU A 114 -8.60 -10.38 -6.22
C LEU A 114 -7.08 -10.46 -6.42
N ILE A 115 -6.44 -9.40 -6.94
CA ILE A 115 -4.97 -9.30 -7.03
C ILE A 115 -4.36 -9.22 -5.63
N SER A 116 -4.93 -8.43 -4.72
CA SER A 116 -4.47 -8.35 -3.32
C SER A 116 -4.52 -9.71 -2.63
N LEU A 117 -5.57 -10.51 -2.89
CA LEU A 117 -5.66 -11.89 -2.39
C LEU A 117 -4.51 -12.77 -2.89
N LEU A 118 -4.12 -12.64 -4.17
CA LEU A 118 -2.98 -13.38 -4.73
C LEU A 118 -1.65 -12.92 -4.11
N ARG A 119 -1.47 -11.61 -3.89
CA ARG A 119 -0.28 -11.09 -3.19
C ARG A 119 -0.18 -11.63 -1.76
N GLY A 120 -1.28 -11.63 -1.02
CA GLY A 120 -1.32 -12.21 0.33
C GLY A 120 -1.04 -13.72 0.33
N LEU A 121 -1.50 -14.45 -0.71
CA LEU A 121 -1.15 -15.86 -0.88
C LEU A 121 0.35 -16.04 -1.08
N LEU A 122 0.96 -15.28 -1.99
CA LEU A 122 2.40 -15.35 -2.24
C LEU A 122 3.21 -14.98 -1.00
N LEU A 123 2.81 -13.92 -0.29
CA LEU A 123 3.42 -13.53 0.99
C LEU A 123 3.38 -14.70 1.99
N SER A 124 2.26 -15.43 2.09
CA SER A 124 2.14 -16.60 2.98
C SER A 124 3.10 -17.74 2.61
N GLN A 125 3.59 -17.76 1.37
CA GLN A 125 4.57 -18.72 0.87
C GLN A 125 6.01 -18.15 0.88
N GLY A 126 6.25 -17.00 1.53
CA GLY A 126 7.55 -16.34 1.57
C GLY A 126 7.95 -15.69 0.24
N MET A 127 6.97 -15.37 -0.61
CA MET A 127 7.20 -14.79 -1.93
C MET A 127 6.61 -13.37 -2.00
N ALA A 128 7.39 -12.37 -1.59
CA ALA A 128 7.03 -10.97 -1.76
C ALA A 128 8.28 -10.16 -2.12
N PRO A 129 8.15 -8.99 -2.79
CA PRO A 129 9.28 -8.12 -3.09
C PRO A 129 9.97 -7.64 -1.82
N GLU A 130 11.29 -7.79 -1.75
CA GLU A 130 12.10 -7.43 -0.57
C GLU A 130 11.88 -5.98 -0.11
N GLY A 131 11.80 -5.03 -1.05
CA GLY A 131 11.55 -3.63 -0.71
C GLY A 131 10.20 -3.40 -0.03
N LEU A 132 9.16 -4.17 -0.39
CA LEU A 132 7.86 -4.11 0.29
C LEU A 132 7.89 -4.78 1.66
N LEU A 133 8.62 -5.90 1.81
CA LEU A 133 8.82 -6.56 3.10
C LEU A 133 9.52 -5.62 4.08
N ARG A 134 10.62 -5.00 3.66
CA ARG A 134 11.36 -4.03 4.49
C ARG A 134 10.50 -2.85 4.92
N ALA A 135 9.66 -2.31 4.04
CA ALA A 135 8.74 -1.24 4.40
C ALA A 135 7.70 -1.67 5.43
N VAL A 136 7.21 -2.92 5.33
CA VAL A 136 6.30 -3.51 6.33
C VAL A 136 6.99 -3.70 7.68
N GLU A 137 8.21 -4.24 7.70
CA GLU A 137 9.02 -4.41 8.92
C GLU A 137 9.31 -3.07 9.58
N ASN A 138 9.75 -2.07 8.82
CA ASN A 138 9.97 -0.72 9.33
C ASN A 138 8.69 -0.15 9.97
N TYR A 139 7.53 -0.33 9.32
CA TYR A 139 6.28 0.17 9.89
C TYR A 139 5.93 -0.54 11.21
N GLN A 140 6.15 -1.83 11.30
CA GLN A 140 5.88 -2.61 12.52
C GLN A 140 6.79 -2.19 13.69
N GLU A 141 8.03 -1.78 13.40
CA GLU A 141 9.02 -1.39 14.40
C GLU A 141 8.95 0.10 14.77
N PHE A 142 8.85 0.99 13.76
CA PHE A 142 8.96 2.45 13.92
C PHE A 142 7.64 3.21 13.75
N GLY A 143 6.56 2.55 13.32
CA GLY A 143 5.29 3.21 13.02
C GLY A 143 5.28 4.03 11.72
N ASN A 144 6.30 3.88 10.88
CA ASN A 144 6.40 4.44 9.54
C ASN A 144 7.30 3.58 8.65
N GLN A 145 7.09 3.65 7.33
CA GLN A 145 7.77 2.78 6.37
C GLN A 145 9.27 3.08 6.15
N MET A 146 9.76 4.26 6.56
CA MET A 146 11.13 4.71 6.31
C MET A 146 12.03 4.63 7.53
N ALA A 147 11.55 4.05 8.64
CA ALA A 147 12.27 3.95 9.91
C ALA A 147 12.76 5.32 10.43
N VAL A 148 11.92 6.34 10.29
CA VAL A 148 12.18 7.67 10.84
C VAL A 148 11.85 7.64 12.33
N SER A 149 12.80 8.05 13.19
CA SER A 149 12.55 8.17 14.61
C SER A 149 11.59 9.33 14.92
N LYS A 150 10.95 9.32 16.08
CA LYS A 150 10.10 10.43 16.51
C LYS A 150 10.90 11.73 16.60
N GLU A 151 12.11 11.63 17.14
CA GLU A 151 13.03 12.74 17.29
C GLU A 151 13.39 13.36 15.93
N ASP A 152 13.80 12.55 14.96
CA ASP A 152 14.11 13.02 13.60
C ASP A 152 12.90 13.64 12.91
N TRP A 153 11.70 13.08 13.12
CA TRP A 153 10.47 13.62 12.57
C TRP A 153 10.17 15.02 13.12
N VAL A 154 10.20 15.18 14.43
CA VAL A 154 9.93 16.47 15.09
C VAL A 154 10.99 17.50 14.69
N GLU A 155 12.27 17.13 14.69
CA GLU A 155 13.37 18.00 14.27
C GLU A 155 13.21 18.45 12.81
N THR A 156 12.76 17.56 11.93
CA THR A 156 12.47 17.91 10.52
C THR A 156 11.34 18.96 10.43
N ILE A 157 10.28 18.81 11.22
CA ILE A 157 9.18 19.80 11.24
C ILE A 157 9.64 21.15 11.76
N GLU A 158 10.42 21.15 12.84
CA GLU A 158 10.98 22.38 13.41
C GLU A 158 11.93 23.08 12.42
N TRP A 159 12.79 22.32 11.76
CA TRP A 159 13.64 22.83 10.70
C TRP A 159 12.84 23.42 9.52
N CYS A 160 11.79 22.74 9.06
CA CYS A 160 10.91 23.27 8.00
C CYS A 160 10.28 24.61 8.41
N GLU A 161 9.87 24.76 9.67
CA GLU A 161 9.31 26.01 10.20
C GLU A 161 10.36 27.12 10.21
N GLU A 162 11.59 26.85 10.66
CA GLU A 162 12.68 27.81 10.68
C GLU A 162 13.06 28.31 9.28
N GLU A 163 13.19 27.42 8.31
CA GLU A 163 13.50 27.78 6.91
C GLU A 163 12.45 28.70 6.27
N MET A 164 11.18 28.54 6.64
CA MET A 164 10.09 29.36 6.12
C MET A 164 9.88 30.68 6.87
N ALA A 165 10.47 30.85 8.03
CA ALA A 165 10.24 32.01 8.89
C ALA A 165 10.62 33.35 8.24
N GLU A 166 11.60 33.35 7.34
CA GLU A 166 12.01 34.52 6.58
C GLU A 166 11.02 34.89 5.45
N GLU A 167 10.34 33.90 4.89
CA GLU A 167 9.39 34.09 3.78
C GLU A 167 8.01 34.50 4.26
N LEU A 168 7.53 33.89 5.34
CA LEU A 168 6.18 34.10 5.88
C LEU A 168 6.21 34.31 7.38
N VAL A 169 6.14 35.59 7.79
CA VAL A 169 6.16 35.99 9.19
C VAL A 169 4.97 35.35 9.94
N GLY A 170 5.29 34.64 11.02
CA GLY A 170 4.28 34.03 11.88
C GLY A 170 3.76 32.67 11.41
N LEU A 171 4.33 32.09 10.34
CA LEU A 171 4.05 30.72 9.97
C LEU A 171 4.49 29.79 11.11
N LYS A 172 3.63 28.83 11.44
CA LYS A 172 3.88 27.78 12.41
C LYS A 172 3.36 26.46 11.84
N ILE A 173 4.09 25.38 12.11
CA ILE A 173 3.62 24.00 11.89
C ILE A 173 3.20 23.43 13.25
N PRO A 174 1.92 23.44 13.58
CA PRO A 174 1.46 23.00 14.91
C PRO A 174 1.59 21.49 15.05
N ILE A 175 2.36 21.06 16.04
CA ILE A 175 2.54 19.65 16.40
C ILE A 175 1.59 19.30 17.53
N ASP A 176 0.88 18.18 17.42
CA ASP A 176 -0.05 17.61 18.41
C ASP A 176 -1.09 18.61 18.96
N LYS A 177 -1.50 19.58 18.17
CA LYS A 177 -2.55 20.54 18.56
C LYS A 177 -3.89 19.84 18.63
N LYS A 178 -4.47 19.78 19.84
CA LYS A 178 -5.81 19.21 20.07
C LYS A 178 -6.92 20.13 19.57
N GLY A 179 -7.99 19.51 19.06
CA GLY A 179 -9.17 20.23 18.59
C GLY A 179 -8.94 21.01 17.29
N ALA A 180 -7.85 20.75 16.58
CA ALA A 180 -7.64 21.30 15.26
C ALA A 180 -8.67 20.75 14.26
N LYS A 181 -9.02 21.51 13.23
CA LYS A 181 -9.95 21.08 12.22
C LYS A 181 -9.37 19.96 11.33
N ILE A 182 -8.07 20.03 11.02
CA ILE A 182 -7.40 19.13 10.10
C ILE A 182 -6.15 18.53 10.77
N MET A 183 -6.04 17.19 10.75
CA MET A 183 -4.77 16.50 10.95
C MET A 183 -4.16 16.24 9.57
N TYR A 184 -2.98 16.76 9.32
CA TYR A 184 -2.23 16.54 8.10
C TYR A 184 -1.26 15.37 8.29
N THR A 185 -1.33 14.42 7.39
CA THR A 185 -0.43 13.27 7.33
C THR A 185 0.41 13.33 6.07
N VAL A 186 1.59 12.74 6.10
CA VAL A 186 2.56 12.81 5.02
C VAL A 186 3.05 11.41 4.64
N ASN A 187 3.63 11.29 3.45
CA ASN A 187 4.39 10.11 3.09
C ASN A 187 5.74 10.14 3.82
N ALA A 188 6.14 9.03 4.45
CA ALA A 188 7.40 8.95 5.22
C ALA A 188 8.68 9.24 4.39
N ARG A 189 8.60 9.32 3.08
CA ARG A 189 9.70 9.79 2.21
C ARG A 189 9.86 11.30 2.23
N GLU A 190 8.78 12.05 2.50
CA GLU A 190 8.82 13.52 2.50
C GLU A 190 9.81 14.05 3.55
N PRO A 191 9.73 13.70 4.84
CA PRO A 191 10.69 14.22 5.81
C PRO A 191 12.13 13.84 5.51
N LYS A 192 12.36 12.75 4.81
CA LYS A 192 13.70 12.22 4.54
C LYS A 192 14.32 12.73 3.23
N PHE A 193 13.52 12.95 2.21
CA PHE A 193 14.02 13.25 0.85
C PHE A 193 13.37 14.47 0.20
N TYR A 194 12.19 14.88 0.65
CA TYR A 194 11.38 15.92 0.02
C TYR A 194 10.71 16.85 1.06
N PRO A 195 11.46 17.37 2.05
CA PRO A 195 10.86 18.22 3.10
C PRO A 195 10.22 19.50 2.55
N GLN A 196 10.61 19.92 1.33
CA GLN A 196 9.98 21.03 0.62
C GLN A 196 8.47 20.82 0.41
N ASP A 197 8.01 19.59 0.23
CA ASP A 197 6.58 19.30 0.04
C ASP A 197 5.80 19.65 1.32
N ILE A 198 6.36 19.34 2.49
CA ILE A 198 5.80 19.73 3.80
C ILE A 198 5.77 21.25 3.94
N MET A 199 6.86 21.94 3.55
CA MET A 199 6.95 23.41 3.58
C MET A 199 5.88 24.06 2.70
N GLU A 200 5.68 23.59 1.47
CA GLU A 200 4.70 24.17 0.56
C GLU A 200 3.27 23.98 1.06
N VAL A 201 2.94 22.83 1.63
CA VAL A 201 1.63 22.62 2.25
C VAL A 201 1.43 23.53 3.49
N ALA A 202 2.46 23.68 4.32
CA ALA A 202 2.41 24.59 5.47
C ALA A 202 2.18 26.06 5.05
N LYS A 203 2.84 26.51 3.96
CA LYS A 203 2.60 27.85 3.38
C LYS A 203 1.15 28.00 2.90
N ILE A 204 0.61 27.01 2.22
CA ILE A 204 -0.77 27.01 1.73
C ILE A 204 -1.75 27.11 2.91
N PHE A 205 -1.57 26.29 3.94
CA PHE A 205 -2.45 26.30 5.11
C PHE A 205 -2.35 27.61 5.90
N HIS A 206 -1.14 28.19 6.03
CA HIS A 206 -0.94 29.48 6.66
C HIS A 206 -1.69 30.60 5.92
N VAL A 207 -1.51 30.70 4.60
CA VAL A 207 -2.18 31.73 3.78
C VAL A 207 -3.68 31.54 3.75
N ALA A 208 -4.16 30.29 3.73
CA ALA A 208 -5.60 29.98 3.78
C ALA A 208 -6.23 30.20 5.17
N GLY A 209 -5.40 30.39 6.23
CA GLY A 209 -5.88 30.51 7.61
C GLY A 209 -6.50 29.21 8.12
N GLU A 210 -6.00 28.04 7.66
CA GLU A 210 -6.49 26.74 8.10
C GLU A 210 -6.08 26.44 9.54
N ASP A 211 -6.99 25.78 10.25
CA ASP A 211 -6.74 25.26 11.60
C ASP A 211 -6.32 23.79 11.50
N TRP A 212 -5.03 23.52 11.65
CA TRP A 212 -4.46 22.24 11.38
C TRP A 212 -3.39 21.80 12.38
N THR A 213 -2.96 20.55 12.30
CA THR A 213 -1.89 19.97 13.10
C THR A 213 -1.22 18.81 12.36
N VAL A 214 0.03 18.52 12.74
CA VAL A 214 0.70 17.27 12.41
C VAL A 214 0.91 16.46 13.69
N PRO A 215 0.76 15.11 13.65
CA PRO A 215 1.03 14.30 14.84
C PRO A 215 2.53 14.01 14.99
N SER A 216 3.04 14.05 16.22
CA SER A 216 4.42 13.65 16.53
C SER A 216 4.62 12.14 16.63
N GLU A 217 3.57 11.43 17.00
CA GLU A 217 3.58 9.99 17.19
C GLU A 217 3.14 9.24 15.92
N SER A 218 3.30 7.90 15.92
CA SER A 218 2.81 7.02 14.86
C SER A 218 1.39 7.38 14.38
N GLY A 219 1.17 7.31 13.08
CA GLY A 219 -0.08 7.72 12.42
C GLY A 219 0.07 8.95 11.51
N TRP A 220 1.28 9.56 11.46
CA TRP A 220 1.60 10.62 10.52
C TRP A 220 1.99 10.13 9.12
N ASP A 221 2.49 8.88 9.00
CA ASP A 221 2.78 8.25 7.70
C ASP A 221 1.50 7.65 7.13
N ASP A 222 0.98 8.22 6.05
CA ASP A 222 -0.24 7.78 5.37
C ASP A 222 0.01 6.72 4.30
N THR A 223 1.26 6.39 4.03
CA THR A 223 1.62 5.42 3.00
C THR A 223 1.32 3.99 3.44
N ASN A 224 0.61 3.25 2.62
CA ASN A 224 0.23 1.87 2.94
C ASN A 224 0.85 0.85 1.98
N LEU A 225 2.19 0.68 2.06
CA LEU A 225 2.91 -0.33 1.26
C LEU A 225 2.59 -1.76 1.68
N ALA A 226 2.11 -1.98 2.90
CA ALA A 226 1.65 -3.29 3.37
C ALA A 226 0.48 -3.81 2.52
N MET A 227 -0.42 -2.93 2.06
CA MET A 227 -1.48 -3.28 1.11
C MET A 227 -0.91 -3.78 -0.22
N PHE A 228 0.17 -3.18 -0.70
CA PHE A 228 0.87 -3.60 -1.93
C PHE A 228 1.69 -4.87 -1.73
N CYS A 229 2.20 -5.10 -0.54
CA CYS A 229 2.87 -6.36 -0.15
C CYS A 229 1.89 -7.54 -0.08
N GLY A 230 0.63 -7.27 0.25
CA GLY A 230 -0.39 -8.30 0.52
C GLY A 230 -0.54 -8.61 2.02
N ASP A 231 0.13 -7.85 2.90
CA ASP A 231 -0.03 -7.93 4.35
C ASP A 231 -1.23 -7.11 4.82
N VAL A 232 -2.38 -7.75 4.80
CA VAL A 232 -3.65 -7.12 5.21
C VAL A 232 -3.64 -6.74 6.70
N LYS A 233 -2.90 -7.47 7.55
CA LYS A 233 -2.83 -7.20 8.99
C LYS A 233 -2.12 -5.88 9.24
N THR A 234 -0.93 -5.70 8.68
CA THR A 234 -0.17 -4.46 8.81
C THR A 234 -0.84 -3.31 8.06
N ALA A 235 -1.43 -3.58 6.88
CA ALA A 235 -2.20 -2.57 6.15
C ALA A 235 -3.36 -2.00 6.97
N ARG A 236 -4.05 -2.86 7.74
CA ARG A 236 -5.10 -2.45 8.65
C ARG A 236 -4.54 -1.67 9.85
N MET A 237 -3.43 -2.11 10.43
CA MET A 237 -2.76 -1.43 11.54
C MET A 237 -2.36 0.02 11.17
N ILE A 238 -1.87 0.24 9.94
CA ILE A 238 -1.55 1.59 9.44
C ILE A 238 -2.77 2.50 9.51
N VAL A 239 -3.88 2.06 8.96
CA VAL A 239 -5.15 2.84 8.96
C VAL A 239 -5.66 3.05 10.40
N GLU A 240 -5.63 2.01 11.23
CA GLU A 240 -6.07 2.10 12.63
C GLU A 240 -5.22 3.10 13.43
N ASN A 241 -3.90 3.14 13.21
CA ASN A 241 -3.02 4.11 13.87
C ASN A 241 -3.35 5.56 13.47
N THR A 242 -3.60 5.81 12.19
CA THR A 242 -4.00 7.15 11.71
C THR A 242 -5.32 7.59 12.34
N PHE A 243 -6.34 6.73 12.35
CA PHE A 243 -7.62 7.06 12.98
C PHE A 243 -7.51 7.23 14.49
N LYS A 244 -6.79 6.36 15.17
CA LYS A 244 -6.52 6.48 16.60
C LYS A 244 -5.87 7.82 16.93
N ARG A 245 -4.90 8.23 16.14
CA ARG A 245 -4.24 9.53 16.32
C ARG A 245 -5.18 10.69 16.08
N ALA A 246 -6.03 10.63 15.06
CA ALA A 246 -7.04 11.64 14.79
C ALA A 246 -8.05 11.77 15.95
N GLU A 247 -8.46 10.64 16.56
CA GLU A 247 -9.34 10.64 17.75
C GLU A 247 -8.65 11.23 18.98
N GLU A 248 -7.37 10.88 19.25
CA GLU A 248 -6.59 11.39 20.38
C GLU A 248 -6.35 12.90 20.30
N LEU A 249 -6.18 13.43 19.08
CA LEU A 249 -6.03 14.86 18.81
C LEU A 249 -7.37 15.59 18.66
N GLU A 250 -8.49 14.88 18.70
CA GLU A 250 -9.85 15.43 18.61
C GLU A 250 -10.05 16.26 17.33
N VAL A 251 -9.49 15.82 16.19
CA VAL A 251 -9.59 16.55 14.92
C VAL A 251 -10.88 16.17 14.16
N GLU A 252 -11.36 17.10 13.32
CA GLU A 252 -12.58 16.85 12.52
C GLU A 252 -12.30 16.05 11.24
N LYS A 253 -11.12 16.23 10.66
CA LYS A 253 -10.73 15.68 9.36
C LYS A 253 -9.27 15.26 9.33
N VAL A 254 -8.97 14.29 8.46
CA VAL A 254 -7.60 13.91 8.11
C VAL A 254 -7.36 14.31 6.66
N ALA A 255 -6.28 15.05 6.40
CA ALA A 255 -5.79 15.34 5.07
C ALA A 255 -4.58 14.45 4.78
N ILE A 256 -4.67 13.66 3.73
CA ILE A 256 -3.66 12.68 3.31
C ILE A 256 -2.99 13.15 2.01
N THR A 257 -1.72 12.77 1.83
CA THR A 257 -0.94 13.09 0.62
C THR A 257 -1.03 12.02 -0.47
N GLU A 258 -1.30 10.76 -0.11
CA GLU A 258 -1.41 9.63 -1.06
C GLU A 258 -2.75 8.89 -1.01
#